data_9f35ec222c0223bfbafd06cac5eb6b13
#
_entry.id   9f35ec222c0223bfbafd06cac5eb6b13
#
_cell.length_a   1.000
_cell.length_b   1.000
_cell.length_c   1.000
_cell.angle_alpha   90.00
_cell.angle_beta   90.00
_cell.angle_gamma   90.00
#
_symmetry.space_group_name_H-M   'P 1'
#
loop_
_entity.id
_entity.type
_entity.pdbx_description
1 polymer ?
#
loop_
_entity_poly.entity_id
_entity_poly.type
_entity_poly.pdbx_seq_one_letter_code
_entity_poly.pdbx_strand_id
1 'polypeptide(L)'
;MRGPAIRAIGLITGWGVGAVAVPPDAAAAAGGRRVLSLERPALDPERFRRSPRECVLGVAAVAAMLEDAEEGPEAIAGEDTGFVFVTAAAYAASNRAHIEPCGSSVYFPYTAPAAISGEVAIEYGIRGPYGILIGGPTAGADAIAHAAEMLEAGTCRRVLVLGVEIFEECADLYDRAGGLDGPLVEAACGLWLEPGEGALTLSRGRGRRGGAGGARRRLGEMLACEPLAALALHRASGRQEPVEIHAAWRGETTSLRWSHAPYRARRRAA
;
A
#
# COMPACT_ATOMS: atom_id res chain seq x y z
N MET A 1 20.80 -13.88 11.45
CA MET A 1 20.27 -12.54 11.07
C MET A 1 18.82 -12.49 11.51
N ARG A 2 18.34 -11.35 11.99
CA ARG A 2 16.92 -11.20 12.31
C ARG A 2 16.22 -10.73 11.03
N GLY A 3 15.28 -11.51 10.51
CA GLY A 3 14.47 -11.09 9.37
C GLY A 3 13.35 -10.12 9.76
N PRO A 4 12.51 -9.70 8.80
CA PRO A 4 11.42 -8.79 9.07
C PRO A 4 10.21 -9.50 9.71
N ALA A 5 9.50 -8.81 10.60
CA ALA A 5 8.21 -9.23 11.14
C ALA A 5 7.15 -8.16 10.88
N ILE A 6 5.93 -8.56 10.56
CA ILE A 6 4.80 -7.65 10.40
C ILE A 6 4.26 -7.30 11.80
N ARG A 7 4.37 -6.02 12.18
CA ARG A 7 3.79 -5.49 13.42
C ARG A 7 2.31 -5.19 13.23
N ALA A 8 1.97 -4.48 12.16
CA ALA A 8 0.60 -4.05 11.87
C ALA A 8 0.36 -3.86 10.38
N ILE A 9 -0.92 -3.91 9.98
CA ILE A 9 -1.37 -3.62 8.61
C ILE A 9 -2.66 -2.80 8.66
N GLY A 10 -2.63 -1.60 8.06
CA GLY A 10 -3.82 -0.82 7.74
C GLY A 10 -4.27 -1.11 6.32
N LEU A 11 -5.52 -1.49 6.12
CA LEU A 11 -6.10 -1.76 4.81
C LEU A 11 -7.42 -1.01 4.64
N ILE A 12 -7.45 -0.10 3.68
CA ILE A 12 -8.66 0.64 3.28
C ILE A 12 -8.82 0.43 1.77
N THR A 13 -9.97 -0.04 1.35
CA THR A 13 -10.22 -0.36 -0.06
C THR A 13 -11.62 0.08 -0.47
N GLY A 14 -11.89 0.14 -1.77
CA GLY A 14 -13.25 0.33 -2.30
C GLY A 14 -14.26 -0.74 -1.86
N TRP A 15 -13.81 -1.81 -1.21
CA TRP A 15 -14.66 -2.80 -0.54
C TRP A 15 -15.01 -2.42 0.91
N GLY A 16 -14.22 -1.54 1.54
CA GLY A 16 -14.32 -1.15 2.94
C GLY A 16 -12.99 -1.25 3.69
N VAL A 17 -13.07 -1.20 5.02
CA VAL A 17 -11.91 -1.21 5.91
C VAL A 17 -11.60 -2.62 6.39
N GLY A 18 -10.33 -2.98 6.36
CA GLY A 18 -9.80 -4.27 6.80
C GLY A 18 -10.05 -5.42 5.82
N ALA A 19 -9.38 -6.53 6.08
CA ALA A 19 -9.47 -7.74 5.25
C ALA A 19 -10.86 -8.40 5.25
N VAL A 20 -11.66 -8.15 6.29
CA VAL A 20 -13.04 -8.67 6.43
C VAL A 20 -13.99 -8.09 5.38
N ALA A 21 -13.74 -6.87 4.92
CA ALA A 21 -14.56 -6.22 3.89
C ALA A 21 -14.31 -6.78 2.48
N VAL A 22 -13.19 -7.46 2.27
CA VAL A 22 -12.80 -7.97 0.94
C VAL A 22 -13.65 -9.20 0.57
N PRO A 23 -14.37 -9.15 -0.56
CA PRO A 23 -15.27 -10.23 -0.97
C PRO A 23 -14.52 -11.52 -1.34
N PRO A 24 -15.22 -12.66 -1.45
CA PRO A 24 -14.63 -13.89 -1.96
C PRO A 24 -14.32 -13.83 -3.47
N ASP A 25 -15.03 -12.99 -4.22
CA ASP A 25 -14.87 -12.79 -5.66
C ASP A 25 -15.18 -11.33 -6.03
N ALA A 26 -14.15 -10.60 -6.45
CA ALA A 26 -14.23 -9.18 -6.77
C ALA A 26 -15.13 -8.90 -7.99
N ALA A 27 -15.03 -9.73 -9.03
CA ALA A 27 -15.81 -9.52 -10.26
C ALA A 27 -17.31 -9.67 -9.98
N ALA A 28 -17.69 -10.70 -9.23
CA ALA A 28 -19.07 -10.91 -8.82
C ALA A 28 -19.58 -9.79 -7.90
N ALA A 29 -18.78 -9.39 -6.90
CA ALA A 29 -19.14 -8.37 -5.93
C ALA A 29 -19.21 -6.96 -6.54
N ALA A 30 -18.42 -6.69 -7.58
CA ALA A 30 -18.45 -5.40 -8.28
C ALA A 30 -19.79 -5.12 -8.95
N GLY A 31 -20.55 -6.17 -9.34
CA GLY A 31 -21.87 -5.99 -9.96
C GLY A 31 -21.83 -5.16 -11.25
N GLY A 32 -20.76 -5.31 -12.03
CA GLY A 32 -20.55 -4.57 -13.28
C GLY A 32 -19.91 -3.18 -13.09
N ARG A 33 -19.67 -2.71 -11.88
CA ARG A 33 -18.94 -1.46 -11.64
C ARG A 33 -17.51 -1.57 -12.11
N ARG A 34 -17.05 -0.60 -12.93
CA ARG A 34 -15.67 -0.56 -13.41
C ARG A 34 -14.69 -0.14 -12.32
N VAL A 35 -15.09 0.82 -11.49
CA VAL A 35 -14.29 1.35 -10.39
C VAL A 35 -15.03 1.17 -9.07
N LEU A 36 -14.33 0.71 -8.06
CA LEU A 36 -14.76 0.69 -6.66
C LEU A 36 -13.94 1.80 -5.96
N SER A 37 -14.52 2.99 -5.92
CA SER A 37 -13.85 4.18 -5.38
C SER A 37 -13.87 4.20 -3.85
N LEU A 38 -12.88 4.90 -3.29
CA LEU A 38 -12.79 5.25 -1.89
C LEU A 38 -13.31 6.67 -1.69
N GLU A 39 -14.24 6.84 -0.77
CA GLU A 39 -14.61 8.17 -0.32
C GLU A 39 -13.43 8.86 0.37
N ARG A 40 -13.42 10.19 0.32
CA ARG A 40 -12.44 10.98 1.05
C ARG A 40 -12.64 10.75 2.57
N PRO A 41 -11.62 10.30 3.31
CA PRO A 41 -11.73 10.13 4.75
C PRO A 41 -12.04 11.45 5.47
N ALA A 42 -12.90 11.38 6.50
CA ALA A 42 -13.21 12.51 7.37
C ALA A 42 -12.08 12.69 8.41
N LEU A 43 -10.99 13.32 7.99
CA LEU A 43 -9.91 13.76 8.88
C LEU A 43 -10.12 15.24 9.26
N ASP A 44 -9.17 15.81 10.04
CA ASP A 44 -9.23 17.22 10.43
C ASP A 44 -9.43 18.12 9.18
N PRO A 45 -10.61 18.78 9.06
CA PRO A 45 -10.95 19.53 7.86
C PRO A 45 -10.08 20.78 7.67
N GLU A 46 -9.54 21.36 8.71
CA GLU A 46 -8.66 22.53 8.61
C GLU A 46 -7.27 22.13 8.16
N ARG A 47 -6.72 21.06 8.71
CA ARG A 47 -5.38 20.53 8.37
C ARG A 47 -5.33 20.04 6.92
N PHE A 48 -6.36 19.31 6.47
CA PHE A 48 -6.38 18.65 5.15
C PHE A 48 -7.24 19.38 4.10
N ARG A 49 -7.67 20.60 4.35
CA ARG A 49 -8.57 21.35 3.47
C ARG A 49 -8.10 21.45 2.01
N ARG A 50 -6.80 21.55 1.80
CA ARG A 50 -6.18 21.70 0.48
C ARG A 50 -5.50 20.44 -0.04
N SER A 51 -5.39 19.41 0.80
CA SER A 51 -4.76 18.16 0.41
C SER A 51 -5.69 17.36 -0.52
N PRO A 52 -5.22 16.85 -1.65
CA PRO A 52 -6.02 16.03 -2.53
C PRO A 52 -6.34 14.67 -1.86
N ARG A 53 -7.33 13.97 -2.43
CA ARG A 53 -7.89 12.74 -1.85
C ARG A 53 -6.84 11.66 -1.61
N GLU A 54 -5.93 11.47 -2.55
CA GLU A 54 -4.84 10.48 -2.44
C GLU A 54 -3.92 10.71 -1.23
N CYS A 55 -3.65 11.96 -0.88
CA CYS A 55 -2.84 12.29 0.31
C CYS A 55 -3.59 11.93 1.60
N VAL A 56 -4.87 12.28 1.66
CA VAL A 56 -5.73 12.01 2.82
C VAL A 56 -5.93 10.50 3.01
N LEU A 57 -6.06 9.74 1.93
CA LEU A 57 -6.12 8.28 1.96
C LEU A 57 -4.82 7.66 2.50
N GLY A 58 -3.66 8.21 2.15
CA GLY A 58 -2.38 7.77 2.71
C GLY A 58 -2.30 7.96 4.22
N VAL A 59 -2.73 9.13 4.70
CA VAL A 59 -2.82 9.42 6.15
C VAL A 59 -3.78 8.46 6.85
N ALA A 60 -4.97 8.23 6.28
CA ALA A 60 -5.95 7.31 6.85
C ALA A 60 -5.46 5.85 6.90
N ALA A 61 -4.70 5.40 5.90
CA ALA A 61 -4.13 4.05 5.91
C ALA A 61 -3.11 3.86 7.03
N VAL A 62 -2.30 4.89 7.32
CA VAL A 62 -1.38 4.85 8.47
C VAL A 62 -2.14 4.92 9.80
N ALA A 63 -3.22 5.71 9.89
CA ALA A 63 -4.09 5.70 11.06
C ALA A 63 -4.67 4.30 11.33
N ALA A 64 -5.23 3.64 10.31
CA ALA A 64 -5.75 2.28 10.43
C ALA A 64 -4.66 1.24 10.80
N MET A 65 -3.43 1.45 10.36
CA MET A 65 -2.28 0.63 10.75
C MET A 65 -1.90 0.82 12.23
N LEU A 66 -1.94 2.06 12.72
CA LEU A 66 -1.69 2.36 14.13
C LEU A 66 -2.79 1.77 15.03
N GLU A 67 -4.04 1.81 14.58
CA GLU A 67 -5.16 1.16 15.27
C GLU A 67 -4.96 -0.36 15.36
N ASP A 68 -4.52 -1.02 14.27
CA ASP A 68 -4.21 -2.46 14.28
C ASP A 68 -3.02 -2.79 15.18
N ALA A 69 -2.10 -1.85 15.39
CA ALA A 69 -0.97 -1.98 16.30
C ALA A 69 -1.33 -1.69 17.76
N GLU A 70 -2.48 -1.08 18.04
CA GLU A 70 -2.86 -0.50 19.33
C GLU A 70 -1.83 0.54 19.83
N GLU A 71 -1.30 1.37 18.91
CA GLU A 71 -0.24 2.35 19.18
C GLU A 71 -0.66 3.76 18.70
N GLY A 72 -0.02 4.78 19.29
CA GLY A 72 -0.20 6.17 18.87
C GLY A 72 0.83 6.63 17.84
N PRO A 73 0.67 7.86 17.29
CA PRO A 73 1.57 8.45 16.31
C PRO A 73 3.04 8.50 16.75
N GLU A 74 3.28 8.65 18.06
CA GLU A 74 4.63 8.70 18.65
C GLU A 74 5.42 7.41 18.45
N ALA A 75 4.73 6.28 18.24
CA ALA A 75 5.38 5.00 18.02
C ALA A 75 6.12 4.92 16.67
N ILE A 76 5.74 5.75 15.71
CA ILE A 76 6.34 5.78 14.36
C ILE A 76 7.05 7.11 14.05
N ALA A 77 7.00 8.09 14.94
CA ALA A 77 7.68 9.37 14.74
C ALA A 77 9.22 9.25 14.84
N GLY A 78 9.93 10.19 14.21
CA GLY A 78 11.37 10.37 14.36
C GLY A 78 12.21 9.71 13.26
N GLU A 79 13.52 9.67 13.50
CA GLU A 79 14.55 9.26 12.53
C GLU A 79 14.74 7.74 12.46
N ASP A 80 14.30 7.01 13.48
CA ASP A 80 14.38 5.54 13.56
C ASP A 80 13.34 4.82 12.68
N THR A 81 12.42 5.56 12.04
CA THR A 81 11.37 5.03 11.19
C THR A 81 11.68 5.29 9.72
N GLY A 82 12.01 4.24 8.99
CA GLY A 82 12.11 4.27 7.53
C GLY A 82 10.73 4.31 6.90
N PHE A 83 10.62 4.89 5.69
CA PHE A 83 9.36 5.03 5.00
C PHE A 83 9.52 4.72 3.51
N VAL A 84 8.79 3.72 3.01
CA VAL A 84 8.77 3.34 1.60
C VAL A 84 7.37 3.57 1.07
N PHE A 85 7.24 4.48 0.11
CA PHE A 85 5.98 4.74 -0.59
C PHE A 85 5.97 4.06 -1.96
N VAL A 86 4.84 3.47 -2.34
CA VAL A 86 4.67 2.84 -3.64
C VAL A 86 3.31 3.16 -4.25
N THR A 87 3.31 3.46 -5.55
CA THR A 87 2.10 3.68 -6.34
C THR A 87 2.36 3.42 -7.82
N ALA A 88 1.34 3.03 -8.56
CA ALA A 88 1.42 3.02 -10.01
C ALA A 88 1.15 4.43 -10.56
N ALA A 89 0.10 5.09 -10.11
CA ALA A 89 -0.29 6.39 -10.64
C ALA A 89 -1.28 7.18 -9.75
N ALA A 90 -1.27 7.03 -8.43
CA ALA A 90 -2.21 7.77 -7.58
C ALA A 90 -2.14 9.30 -7.77
N TYR A 91 -0.97 9.83 -8.09
CA TYR A 91 -0.76 11.25 -8.41
C TYR A 91 -1.34 11.70 -9.77
N ALA A 92 -1.85 10.77 -10.60
CA ALA A 92 -2.40 11.09 -11.92
C ALA A 92 -3.67 11.95 -11.85
N ALA A 93 -4.47 11.82 -10.78
CA ALA A 93 -5.64 12.66 -10.54
C ALA A 93 -5.24 14.14 -10.37
N SER A 94 -4.25 14.41 -9.52
CA SER A 94 -3.72 15.76 -9.32
C SER A 94 -3.03 16.31 -10.57
N ASN A 95 -2.34 15.46 -11.34
CA ASN A 95 -1.79 15.84 -12.65
C ASN A 95 -2.90 16.26 -13.60
N ARG A 96 -3.96 15.47 -13.74
CA ARG A 96 -5.12 15.80 -14.57
C ARG A 96 -5.74 17.13 -14.13
N ALA A 97 -6.00 17.30 -12.85
CA ALA A 97 -6.60 18.53 -12.32
C ALA A 97 -5.71 19.77 -12.52
N HIS A 98 -4.38 19.60 -12.65
CA HIS A 98 -3.44 20.69 -12.93
C HIS A 98 -3.38 21.06 -14.41
N ILE A 99 -3.38 20.07 -15.34
CA ILE A 99 -3.15 20.29 -16.77
C ILE A 99 -4.43 20.54 -17.59
N GLU A 100 -5.62 20.26 -17.04
CA GLU A 100 -6.88 20.53 -17.73
C GLU A 100 -7.06 22.03 -18.01
N PRO A 101 -7.82 22.43 -19.08
CA PRO A 101 -7.92 23.82 -19.52
C PRO A 101 -8.36 24.83 -18.46
N CYS A 102 -9.06 24.39 -17.43
CA CYS A 102 -9.44 25.20 -16.26
C CYS A 102 -8.69 24.75 -15.00
N GLY A 103 -7.55 24.08 -15.16
CA GLY A 103 -6.78 23.50 -14.09
C GLY A 103 -6.25 24.55 -13.11
N SER A 104 -6.14 24.16 -11.85
CA SER A 104 -5.69 25.04 -10.79
C SER A 104 -4.22 24.80 -10.45
N SER A 105 -3.44 25.89 -10.33
CA SER A 105 -2.06 25.84 -9.85
C SER A 105 -1.92 25.31 -8.43
N VAL A 106 -3.02 25.25 -7.66
CA VAL A 106 -3.08 24.64 -6.33
C VAL A 106 -2.68 23.16 -6.37
N TYR A 107 -2.95 22.45 -7.48
CA TYR A 107 -2.59 21.05 -7.64
C TYR A 107 -1.12 20.80 -8.02
N PHE A 108 -0.38 21.83 -8.42
CA PHE A 108 1.01 21.67 -8.84
C PHE A 108 1.90 20.92 -7.84
N PRO A 109 1.90 21.20 -6.53
CA PRO A 109 2.69 20.44 -5.57
C PRO A 109 2.36 18.94 -5.51
N TYR A 110 1.14 18.58 -5.88
CA TYR A 110 0.60 17.21 -5.81
C TYR A 110 0.77 16.43 -7.13
N THR A 111 1.38 17.04 -8.15
CA THR A 111 1.72 16.35 -9.40
C THR A 111 2.86 15.35 -9.25
N ALA A 112 3.62 15.46 -8.17
CA ALA A 112 4.71 14.56 -7.84
C ALA A 112 4.24 13.47 -6.86
N PRO A 113 4.61 12.20 -7.06
CA PRO A 113 4.25 11.12 -6.13
C PRO A 113 4.77 11.37 -4.70
N ALA A 114 5.84 12.12 -4.54
CA ALA A 114 6.40 12.52 -3.25
C ALA A 114 5.43 13.34 -2.38
N ALA A 115 4.43 13.97 -2.95
CA ALA A 115 3.46 14.76 -2.19
C ALA A 115 2.63 13.88 -1.24
N ILE A 116 2.26 12.68 -1.68
CA ILE A 116 1.48 11.74 -0.87
C ILE A 116 2.29 11.29 0.35
N SER A 117 3.51 10.82 0.12
CA SER A 117 4.40 10.41 1.21
C SER A 117 4.83 11.58 2.10
N GLY A 118 4.97 12.77 1.53
CA GLY A 118 5.27 14.00 2.26
C GLY A 118 4.19 14.40 3.25
N GLU A 119 2.91 14.37 2.84
CA GLU A 119 1.79 14.65 3.74
C GLU A 119 1.74 13.66 4.92
N VAL A 120 1.96 12.37 4.63
CA VAL A 120 2.02 11.33 5.67
C VAL A 120 3.20 11.54 6.61
N ALA A 121 4.40 11.83 6.08
CA ALA A 121 5.58 12.05 6.89
C ALA A 121 5.44 13.28 7.80
N ILE A 122 4.81 14.36 7.32
CA ILE A 122 4.51 15.56 8.11
C ILE A 122 3.52 15.25 9.21
N GLU A 123 2.43 14.53 8.89
CA GLU A 123 1.37 14.21 9.84
C GLU A 123 1.87 13.38 11.02
N TYR A 124 2.68 12.37 10.73
CA TYR A 124 3.17 11.42 11.73
C TYR A 124 4.59 11.70 12.25
N GLY A 125 5.20 12.80 11.82
CA GLY A 125 6.55 13.20 12.26
C GLY A 125 7.63 12.20 11.84
N ILE A 126 7.48 11.49 10.72
CA ILE A 126 8.46 10.53 10.20
C ILE A 126 9.62 11.30 9.56
N ARG A 127 10.86 11.03 9.98
CA ARG A 127 12.07 11.73 9.52
C ARG A 127 13.22 10.81 9.17
N GLY A 128 12.99 9.51 9.16
CA GLY A 128 14.01 8.52 8.80
C GLY A 128 14.24 8.39 7.29
N PRO A 129 15.06 7.44 6.88
CA PRO A 129 15.32 7.18 5.46
C PRO A 129 14.03 6.87 4.72
N TYR A 130 13.91 7.38 3.49
CA TYR A 130 12.71 7.12 2.70
C TYR A 130 13.01 6.77 1.25
N GLY A 131 12.07 6.06 0.61
CA GLY A 131 12.12 5.72 -0.79
C GLY A 131 10.75 5.79 -1.44
N ILE A 132 10.73 6.05 -2.76
CA ILE A 132 9.51 6.06 -3.57
C ILE A 132 9.69 5.11 -4.74
N LEU A 133 8.78 4.16 -4.89
CA LEU A 133 8.75 3.24 -6.01
C LEU A 133 7.51 3.53 -6.87
N ILE A 134 7.73 3.62 -8.19
CA ILE A 134 6.64 3.86 -9.14
C ILE A 134 6.48 2.63 -10.02
N GLY A 135 5.32 2.02 -9.96
CA GLY A 135 5.00 0.84 -10.76
C GLY A 135 3.76 0.11 -10.28
N GLY A 136 3.41 -0.98 -10.97
CA GLY A 136 2.27 -1.81 -10.63
C GLY A 136 2.57 -2.83 -9.51
N PRO A 137 1.93 -4.01 -9.54
CA PRO A 137 2.06 -5.01 -8.48
C PRO A 137 3.50 -5.46 -8.21
N THR A 138 4.38 -5.51 -9.22
CA THR A 138 5.81 -5.85 -9.02
C THR A 138 6.52 -4.83 -8.15
N ALA A 139 6.24 -3.54 -8.34
CA ALA A 139 6.80 -2.48 -7.48
C ALA A 139 6.28 -2.57 -6.04
N GLY A 140 5.02 -2.99 -5.83
CA GLY A 140 4.50 -3.26 -4.50
C GLY A 140 5.26 -4.38 -3.77
N ALA A 141 5.59 -5.45 -4.47
CA ALA A 141 6.42 -6.53 -3.94
C ALA A 141 7.86 -6.06 -3.67
N ASP A 142 8.44 -5.27 -4.59
CA ASP A 142 9.76 -4.68 -4.42
C ASP A 142 9.83 -3.71 -3.22
N ALA A 143 8.76 -2.94 -2.96
CA ALA A 143 8.68 -2.04 -1.81
C ALA A 143 8.74 -2.80 -0.48
N ILE A 144 8.05 -3.95 -0.39
CA ILE A 144 8.10 -4.81 0.80
C ILE A 144 9.52 -5.38 0.97
N ALA A 145 10.14 -5.85 -0.10
CA ALA A 145 11.51 -6.39 -0.05
C ALA A 145 12.53 -5.31 0.34
N HIS A 146 12.42 -4.11 -0.25
CA HIS A 146 13.29 -2.99 0.09
C HIS A 146 13.17 -2.58 1.56
N ALA A 147 11.97 -2.56 2.10
CA ALA A 147 11.74 -2.31 3.52
C ALA A 147 12.40 -3.37 4.42
N ALA A 148 12.36 -4.65 4.02
CA ALA A 148 13.05 -5.71 4.73
C ALA A 148 14.58 -5.53 4.67
N GLU A 149 15.15 -5.17 3.53
CA GLU A 149 16.58 -4.87 3.34
C GLU A 149 17.01 -3.69 4.24
N MET A 150 16.20 -2.63 4.37
CA MET A 150 16.49 -1.50 5.27
C MET A 150 16.60 -1.95 6.73
N LEU A 151 15.72 -2.86 7.18
CA LEU A 151 15.78 -3.44 8.53
C LEU A 151 17.01 -4.33 8.73
N GLU A 152 17.30 -5.19 7.76
CA GLU A 152 18.46 -6.10 7.81
C GLU A 152 19.79 -5.35 7.81
N ALA A 153 19.87 -4.26 7.05
CA ALA A 153 21.02 -3.36 7.03
C ALA A 153 21.15 -2.52 8.32
N GLY A 154 20.14 -2.52 9.19
CA GLY A 154 20.13 -1.72 10.41
C GLY A 154 20.02 -0.22 10.16
N THR A 155 19.55 0.19 8.98
CA THR A 155 19.38 1.61 8.59
C THR A 155 18.35 2.32 9.45
N CYS A 156 17.37 1.58 9.97
CA CYS A 156 16.32 2.05 10.83
C CYS A 156 15.80 0.91 11.73
N ARG A 157 15.03 1.26 12.75
CA ARG A 157 14.49 0.26 13.70
C ARG A 157 13.16 -0.31 13.26
N ARG A 158 12.43 0.43 12.44
CA ARG A 158 11.14 0.04 11.83
C ARG A 158 11.01 0.65 10.46
N VAL A 159 10.21 0.04 9.62
CA VAL A 159 9.90 0.58 8.29
C VAL A 159 8.41 0.52 8.06
N LEU A 160 7.86 1.62 7.56
CA LEU A 160 6.51 1.66 7.04
C LEU A 160 6.56 1.52 5.52
N VAL A 161 5.72 0.65 4.97
CA VAL A 161 5.44 0.60 3.54
C VAL A 161 4.03 1.10 3.32
N LEU A 162 3.87 2.14 2.52
CA LEU A 162 2.58 2.71 2.17
C LEU A 162 2.33 2.57 0.68
N GLY A 163 1.23 1.93 0.32
CA GLY A 163 0.68 1.92 -1.04
C GLY A 163 -0.59 2.75 -1.10
N VAL A 164 -0.75 3.56 -2.15
CA VAL A 164 -2.00 4.27 -2.44
C VAL A 164 -2.29 4.15 -3.92
N GLU A 165 -3.51 3.77 -4.27
CA GLU A 165 -4.02 3.75 -5.65
C GLU A 165 -5.43 4.33 -5.71
N ILE A 166 -5.64 5.27 -6.62
CA ILE A 166 -6.93 5.84 -6.94
C ILE A 166 -7.17 5.76 -8.44
N PHE A 167 -8.42 5.58 -8.85
CA PHE A 167 -8.77 5.30 -10.24
C PHE A 167 -9.91 6.16 -10.77
N GLU A 168 -10.81 6.63 -9.91
CA GLU A 168 -12.05 7.28 -10.31
C GLU A 168 -11.81 8.46 -11.26
N GLU A 169 -10.84 9.30 -10.94
CA GLU A 169 -10.52 10.49 -11.72
C GLU A 169 -9.78 10.20 -13.03
N CYS A 170 -9.24 8.98 -13.20
CA CYS A 170 -8.40 8.61 -14.36
C CYS A 170 -8.72 7.23 -14.92
N ALA A 171 -9.91 6.68 -14.68
CA ALA A 171 -10.31 5.35 -15.17
C ALA A 171 -10.17 5.21 -16.70
N ASP A 172 -10.46 6.27 -17.44
CA ASP A 172 -10.31 6.33 -18.89
C ASP A 172 -8.87 6.15 -19.37
N LEU A 173 -7.87 6.53 -18.58
CA LEU A 173 -6.45 6.30 -18.90
C LEU A 173 -6.09 4.82 -18.78
N TYR A 174 -6.61 4.15 -17.75
CA TYR A 174 -6.41 2.72 -17.57
C TYR A 174 -7.13 1.89 -18.62
N ASP A 175 -8.35 2.28 -19.00
CA ASP A 175 -9.09 1.62 -20.06
C ASP A 175 -8.38 1.73 -21.41
N ARG A 176 -7.83 2.90 -21.74
CA ARG A 176 -7.00 3.10 -22.95
C ARG A 176 -5.69 2.33 -22.92
N ALA A 177 -5.06 2.20 -21.74
CA ALA A 177 -3.83 1.45 -21.60
C ALA A 177 -4.03 -0.07 -21.78
N GLY A 178 -5.23 -0.58 -21.48
CA GLY A 178 -5.58 -1.98 -21.57
C GLY A 178 -4.85 -2.88 -20.56
N GLY A 179 -5.15 -4.17 -20.60
CA GLY A 179 -4.42 -5.18 -19.80
C GLY A 179 -4.84 -5.31 -18.34
N LEU A 180 -5.96 -4.66 -17.96
CA LEU A 180 -6.60 -4.80 -16.65
C LEU A 180 -8.00 -5.40 -16.83
N ASP A 181 -8.16 -6.67 -16.44
CA ASP A 181 -9.34 -7.48 -16.76
C ASP A 181 -10.41 -7.47 -15.65
N GLY A 182 -10.08 -6.98 -14.45
CA GLY A 182 -10.96 -6.93 -13.30
C GLY A 182 -11.50 -5.52 -13.00
N PRO A 183 -12.38 -5.40 -11.99
CA PRO A 183 -12.75 -4.09 -11.47
C PRO A 183 -11.52 -3.40 -10.88
N LEU A 184 -11.37 -2.11 -11.16
CA LEU A 184 -10.38 -1.26 -10.54
C LEU A 184 -10.82 -0.97 -9.11
N VAL A 185 -10.05 -1.36 -8.13
CA VAL A 185 -10.39 -1.19 -6.72
C VAL A 185 -9.39 -0.24 -6.08
N GLU A 186 -9.85 0.94 -5.75
CA GLU A 186 -9.03 1.92 -5.03
C GLU A 186 -8.60 1.37 -3.68
N ALA A 187 -7.38 1.65 -3.30
CA ALA A 187 -6.79 1.12 -2.06
C ALA A 187 -5.77 2.07 -1.46
N ALA A 188 -5.72 2.08 -0.14
CA ALA A 188 -4.64 2.64 0.65
C ALA A 188 -4.23 1.61 1.71
N CYS A 189 -2.98 1.16 1.65
CA CYS A 189 -2.45 0.07 2.47
C CYS A 189 -1.20 0.52 3.21
N GLY A 190 -1.21 0.50 4.55
CA GLY A 190 -0.06 0.71 5.41
C GLY A 190 0.44 -0.63 5.96
N LEU A 191 1.74 -0.88 5.90
CA LEU A 191 2.40 -2.06 6.45
C LEU A 191 3.53 -1.61 7.36
N TRP A 192 3.51 -2.02 8.62
CA TRP A 192 4.58 -1.74 9.59
C TRP A 192 5.43 -2.97 9.81
N LEU A 193 6.71 -2.86 9.47
CA LEU A 193 7.72 -3.89 9.65
C LEU A 193 8.70 -3.55 10.77
N GLU A 194 9.09 -4.56 11.53
CA GLU A 194 10.12 -4.51 12.57
C GLU A 194 11.07 -5.70 12.44
N PRO A 195 12.29 -5.64 13.04
CA PRO A 195 13.17 -6.80 13.14
C PRO A 195 12.52 -7.93 13.92
N GLY A 196 12.47 -9.12 13.36
CA GLY A 196 11.85 -10.30 13.95
C GLY A 196 12.50 -11.60 13.48
N GLU A 197 11.72 -12.67 13.49
CA GLU A 197 12.16 -14.01 13.09
C GLU A 197 11.56 -14.46 11.74
N GLY A 198 10.88 -13.55 11.02
CA GLY A 198 10.37 -13.83 9.69
C GLY A 198 11.50 -13.99 8.68
N ALA A 199 11.23 -14.65 7.57
CA ALA A 199 12.11 -14.67 6.41
C ALA A 199 11.32 -14.23 5.17
N LEU A 200 11.94 -13.36 4.39
CA LEU A 200 11.41 -12.87 3.14
C LEU A 200 12.37 -13.21 2.01
N THR A 201 11.84 -13.77 0.95
CA THR A 201 12.60 -13.99 -0.29
C THR A 201 11.85 -13.40 -1.46
N LEU A 202 12.59 -12.75 -2.36
CA LEU A 202 12.07 -12.19 -3.59
C LEU A 202 12.77 -12.84 -4.77
N SER A 203 11.99 -13.31 -5.75
CA SER A 203 12.51 -13.78 -7.03
C SER A 203 11.88 -12.97 -8.16
N ARG A 204 12.67 -12.64 -9.17
CA ARG A 204 12.23 -11.89 -10.34
C ARG A 204 12.37 -12.74 -11.60
N GLY A 205 11.44 -12.55 -12.54
CA GLY A 205 11.41 -13.26 -13.80
C GLY A 205 10.75 -12.44 -14.91
N ARG A 206 10.63 -13.03 -16.07
CA ARG A 206 9.87 -12.49 -17.19
C ARG A 206 8.71 -13.43 -17.49
N GLY A 207 7.54 -12.88 -17.76
CA GLY A 207 6.36 -13.66 -18.07
C GLY A 207 5.11 -12.79 -18.20
N ARG A 208 4.06 -13.41 -18.71
CA ARG A 208 2.73 -12.78 -18.74
C ARG A 208 2.06 -12.97 -17.38
N ARG A 209 1.16 -12.07 -17.05
CA ARG A 209 0.24 -12.29 -15.91
C ARG A 209 -0.42 -13.66 -16.10
N GLY A 210 -0.14 -14.61 -15.21
CA GLY A 210 -0.93 -15.83 -15.10
C GLY A 210 -2.37 -15.48 -14.69
N GLY A 211 -3.28 -16.44 -14.81
CA GLY A 211 -4.67 -16.25 -14.34
C GLY A 211 -4.70 -15.73 -12.90
N ALA A 212 -5.78 -15.05 -12.53
CA ALA A 212 -5.91 -14.40 -11.22
C ALA A 212 -5.60 -15.38 -10.09
N GLY A 213 -4.45 -15.23 -9.44
CA GLY A 213 -4.13 -15.95 -8.20
C GLY A 213 -5.23 -15.73 -7.16
N GLY A 214 -5.36 -16.61 -6.18
CA GLY A 214 -6.46 -16.59 -5.23
C GLY A 214 -6.68 -15.24 -4.52
N ALA A 215 -5.60 -14.49 -4.22
CA ALA A 215 -5.69 -13.17 -3.63
C ALA A 215 -6.29 -12.15 -4.61
N ARG A 216 -5.79 -12.07 -5.84
CA ARG A 216 -6.26 -11.11 -6.85
C ARG A 216 -7.72 -11.33 -7.25
N ARG A 217 -8.18 -12.59 -7.30
CA ARG A 217 -9.59 -12.90 -7.54
C ARG A 217 -10.49 -12.21 -6.50
N ARG A 218 -10.04 -12.10 -5.26
CA ARG A 218 -10.76 -11.45 -4.17
C ARG A 218 -10.60 -9.93 -4.18
N LEU A 219 -9.38 -9.44 -4.45
CA LEU A 219 -9.01 -8.03 -4.34
C LEU A 219 -9.55 -7.21 -5.52
N GLY A 220 -9.51 -7.74 -6.74
CA GLY A 220 -9.64 -6.97 -7.98
C GLY A 220 -8.27 -6.37 -8.37
N GLU A 221 -8.29 -5.33 -9.19
CA GLU A 221 -7.11 -4.63 -9.66
C GLU A 221 -6.75 -3.49 -8.69
N MET A 222 -5.79 -3.71 -7.81
CA MET A 222 -5.28 -2.73 -6.83
C MET A 222 -3.85 -2.26 -7.15
N LEU A 223 -3.29 -2.67 -8.30
CA LEU A 223 -1.95 -2.34 -8.78
C LEU A 223 -0.87 -2.46 -7.68
N ALA A 224 -0.16 -1.37 -7.35
CA ALA A 224 0.92 -1.42 -6.36
C ALA A 224 0.46 -1.85 -4.96
N CYS A 225 -0.80 -1.65 -4.61
CA CYS A 225 -1.38 -2.07 -3.33
C CYS A 225 -1.66 -3.58 -3.27
N GLU A 226 -1.70 -4.30 -4.39
CA GLU A 226 -2.08 -5.72 -4.44
C GLU A 226 -1.22 -6.61 -3.51
N PRO A 227 0.13 -6.53 -3.47
CA PRO A 227 0.95 -7.34 -2.57
C PRO A 227 0.72 -7.03 -1.08
N LEU A 228 0.52 -5.76 -0.73
CA LEU A 228 0.26 -5.35 0.65
C LEU A 228 -1.11 -5.86 1.11
N ALA A 229 -2.13 -5.72 0.27
CA ALA A 229 -3.48 -6.23 0.53
C ALA A 229 -3.50 -7.77 0.62
N ALA A 230 -2.70 -8.46 -0.19
CA ALA A 230 -2.56 -9.92 -0.12
C ALA A 230 -1.96 -10.37 1.23
N LEU A 231 -0.96 -9.66 1.76
CA LEU A 231 -0.43 -9.88 3.11
C LEU A 231 -1.50 -9.66 4.19
N ALA A 232 -2.32 -8.62 4.05
CA ALA A 232 -3.41 -8.34 4.98
C ALA A 232 -4.45 -9.49 4.99
N LEU A 233 -4.84 -9.99 3.82
CA LEU A 233 -5.73 -11.15 3.71
C LEU A 233 -5.13 -12.41 4.33
N HIS A 234 -3.84 -12.66 4.09
CA HIS A 234 -3.15 -13.81 4.67
C HIS A 234 -3.12 -13.72 6.20
N ARG A 235 -2.71 -12.58 6.75
CA ARG A 235 -2.67 -12.36 8.20
C ARG A 235 -4.05 -12.52 8.84
N ALA A 236 -5.10 -11.96 8.25
CA ALA A 236 -6.47 -12.09 8.73
C ALA A 236 -7.01 -13.52 8.67
N SER A 237 -6.47 -14.38 7.80
CA SER A 237 -6.86 -15.79 7.72
C SER A 237 -6.36 -16.62 8.92
N GLY A 238 -5.45 -16.09 9.74
CA GLY A 238 -4.83 -16.79 10.87
C GLY A 238 -3.90 -17.95 10.47
N ARG A 239 -3.61 -18.13 9.18
CA ARG A 239 -2.72 -19.17 8.68
C ARG A 239 -1.28 -18.90 9.10
N GLN A 240 -0.58 -19.93 9.56
CA GLN A 240 0.84 -19.87 9.94
C GLN A 240 1.77 -20.32 8.81
N GLU A 241 1.22 -20.85 7.73
CA GLU A 241 1.98 -21.28 6.57
C GLU A 241 2.63 -20.09 5.84
N PRO A 242 3.78 -20.29 5.19
CA PRO A 242 4.36 -19.24 4.35
C PRO A 242 3.37 -18.77 3.28
N VAL A 243 3.28 -17.46 3.10
CA VAL A 243 2.50 -16.88 2.00
C VAL A 243 3.41 -16.67 0.79
N GLU A 244 2.91 -16.99 -0.38
CA GLU A 244 3.55 -16.69 -1.66
C GLU A 244 2.65 -15.73 -2.46
N ILE A 245 3.20 -14.58 -2.81
CA ILE A 245 2.53 -13.53 -3.56
C ILE A 245 3.18 -13.40 -4.92
N HIS A 246 2.40 -13.66 -5.96
CA HIS A 246 2.85 -13.52 -7.35
C HIS A 246 2.33 -12.21 -7.93
N ALA A 247 3.24 -11.34 -8.31
CA ALA A 247 2.96 -10.08 -8.97
C ALA A 247 3.45 -10.11 -10.42
N ALA A 248 2.70 -9.52 -11.34
CA ALA A 248 3.10 -9.39 -12.73
C ALA A 248 2.68 -8.03 -13.29
N TRP A 249 3.62 -7.38 -13.98
CA TRP A 249 3.41 -6.07 -14.56
C TRP A 249 4.27 -5.86 -15.79
N ARG A 250 3.67 -5.49 -16.93
CA ARG A 250 4.37 -5.14 -18.20
C ARG A 250 5.42 -6.15 -18.64
N GLY A 251 5.13 -7.44 -18.50
CA GLY A 251 6.04 -8.52 -18.92
C GLY A 251 7.09 -8.92 -17.87
N GLU A 252 7.10 -8.28 -16.72
CA GLU A 252 7.91 -8.67 -15.58
C GLU A 252 7.05 -9.42 -14.55
N THR A 253 7.67 -10.34 -13.84
CA THR A 253 7.03 -11.09 -12.74
C THR A 253 7.90 -11.05 -11.50
N THR A 254 7.25 -11.00 -10.36
CA THR A 254 7.90 -11.06 -9.05
C THR A 254 7.14 -12.05 -8.18
N SER A 255 7.86 -12.96 -7.53
CA SER A 255 7.32 -13.82 -6.49
C SER A 255 7.95 -13.44 -5.16
N LEU A 256 7.12 -13.03 -4.22
CA LEU A 256 7.52 -12.70 -2.86
C LEU A 256 7.01 -13.82 -1.96
N ARG A 257 7.93 -14.48 -1.26
CA ARG A 257 7.60 -15.49 -0.26
C ARG A 257 7.93 -14.97 1.12
N TRP A 258 6.92 -14.97 1.98
CA TRP A 258 7.06 -14.57 3.37
C TRP A 258 6.73 -15.73 4.30
N SER A 259 7.66 -16.07 5.17
CA SER A 259 7.42 -17.00 6.27
C SER A 259 7.31 -16.21 7.59
N HIS A 260 6.21 -16.43 8.30
CA HIS A 260 6.01 -15.84 9.61
C HIS A 260 6.69 -16.69 10.68
N ALA A 261 7.52 -16.05 11.53
CA ALA A 261 7.58 -16.48 12.90
C ALA A 261 6.50 -15.69 13.67
N PRO A 262 5.81 -16.28 14.64
CA PRO A 262 4.80 -15.57 15.41
C PRO A 262 5.44 -14.34 16.08
N TYR A 263 4.84 -13.17 15.88
CA TYR A 263 5.26 -11.95 16.58
C TYR A 263 5.12 -12.21 18.08
N ARG A 264 6.25 -12.28 18.77
CA ARG A 264 6.29 -12.30 20.24
C ARG A 264 6.36 -10.85 20.69
N ALA A 265 5.23 -10.31 21.18
CA ALA A 265 5.21 -9.01 21.84
C ALA A 265 6.37 -8.97 22.86
N ARG A 266 7.27 -8.01 22.71
CA ARG A 266 8.28 -7.77 23.76
C ARG A 266 7.50 -7.35 25.01
N ARG A 267 7.51 -8.19 26.06
CA ARG A 267 7.07 -7.77 27.38
C ARG A 267 7.84 -6.48 27.70
N ARG A 268 7.13 -5.35 27.85
CA ARG A 268 7.71 -4.15 28.41
C ARG A 268 8.32 -4.58 29.75
N ALA A 269 9.64 -4.50 29.88
CA ALA A 269 10.28 -4.61 31.19
C ALA A 269 9.73 -3.45 32.03
N ALA A 270 9.07 -3.83 33.13
CA ALA A 270 8.48 -2.89 34.10
C ALA A 270 9.61 -2.12 34.79
#